data_a16379df4dc20eb8dfc356fc370e18ce
#
_entry.id   a16379df4dc20eb8dfc356fc370e18ce
#
_cell.length_a   1.000
_cell.length_b   1.000
_cell.length_c   1.000
_cell.angle_alpha   90.00
_cell.angle_beta   90.00
_cell.angle_gamma   90.00
#
_symmetry.space_group_name_H-M   'P 1'
#
loop_
_entity.id
_entity.type
_entity.pdbx_description
1 polymer ?
#
loop_
_entity_poly.entity_id
_entity_poly.type
_entity_poly.pdbx_seq_one_letter_code
_entity_poly.pdbx_strand_id
1 'polypeptide(L)'
;MYRIAAKTALTLTAAVAATLALPLAPAPAAPVDEAAEGVVVAKGGLVGHVRPSTHAPANYTFPNRSAVTLDCKVSGTVVHGNPRWYLVIAEGDANWVSARYVRNVGPAPEHCDPSDGTFSAKTTAVLKKRVGPTTADASAGTYAKGQRFRVQCYTDSGQRWYLTETSRWVSARYVTTSSQVRYCSNV
;
A
#
# COMPACT_ATOMS: atom_id res chain seq x y z
N MET A 1 64.27 -75.46 21.49
CA MET A 1 63.09 -74.82 22.16
C MET A 1 62.50 -73.79 21.15
N TYR A 2 61.52 -74.18 20.36
CA TYR A 2 60.88 -73.30 19.39
C TYR A 2 59.58 -72.76 19.98
N ARG A 3 59.42 -71.44 20.00
CA ARG A 3 58.16 -70.79 20.34
C ARG A 3 57.47 -70.43 19.08
N ILE A 4 56.28 -70.96 18.89
CA ILE A 4 55.39 -70.66 17.78
C ILE A 4 54.58 -69.40 18.18
N ALA A 5 54.68 -68.36 17.32
CA ALA A 5 53.87 -67.13 17.49
C ALA A 5 52.57 -67.29 16.70
N ALA A 6 51.44 -67.22 17.35
CA ALA A 6 50.11 -67.18 16.75
C ALA A 6 49.81 -65.79 16.16
N LYS A 7 49.48 -65.78 14.87
CA LYS A 7 48.96 -64.53 14.19
C LYS A 7 47.47 -64.48 14.34
N THR A 8 46.95 -63.50 15.05
CA THR A 8 45.55 -63.21 15.13
C THR A 8 45.14 -62.32 13.92
N ALA A 9 44.25 -62.80 13.08
CA ALA A 9 43.70 -62.07 11.99
C ALA A 9 42.49 -61.20 12.47
N LEU A 10 42.61 -59.91 12.29
CA LEU A 10 41.56 -58.94 12.64
C LEU A 10 40.65 -58.77 11.39
N THR A 11 39.43 -59.26 11.46
CA THR A 11 38.41 -59.04 10.42
C THR A 11 37.73 -57.71 10.64
N LEU A 12 37.93 -56.76 9.70
CA LEU A 12 37.23 -55.50 9.65
C LEU A 12 35.85 -55.72 8.99
N THR A 13 34.75 -55.60 9.74
CA THR A 13 33.40 -55.55 9.24
C THR A 13 33.08 -54.11 8.85
N ALA A 14 32.94 -53.82 7.57
CA ALA A 14 32.46 -52.52 7.07
C ALA A 14 30.94 -52.45 7.24
N ALA A 15 30.49 -51.54 8.12
CA ALA A 15 29.07 -51.18 8.26
C ALA A 15 28.68 -50.19 7.13
N VAL A 16 27.86 -50.62 6.22
CA VAL A 16 27.24 -49.75 5.20
C VAL A 16 26.07 -48.99 5.84
N ALA A 17 26.23 -47.73 6.11
CA ALA A 17 25.15 -46.88 6.55
C ALA A 17 24.30 -46.46 5.33
N ALA A 18 23.09 -47.01 5.21
CA ALA A 18 22.13 -46.58 4.22
C ALA A 18 21.48 -45.26 4.66
N THR A 19 21.85 -44.17 4.03
CA THR A 19 21.18 -42.87 4.22
C THR A 19 19.84 -42.88 3.49
N LEU A 20 18.75 -42.96 4.23
CA LEU A 20 17.39 -42.73 3.73
C LEU A 20 17.24 -41.26 3.41
N ALA A 21 17.31 -40.89 2.13
CA ALA A 21 16.96 -39.57 1.66
C ALA A 21 15.41 -39.44 1.69
N LEU A 22 14.90 -38.68 2.65
CA LEU A 22 13.50 -38.28 2.67
C LEU A 22 13.25 -37.30 1.51
N PRO A 23 12.19 -37.52 0.70
CA PRO A 23 11.83 -36.56 -0.33
C PRO A 23 11.44 -35.23 0.34
N LEU A 24 12.13 -34.13 -0.01
CA LEU A 24 11.70 -32.79 0.35
C LEU A 24 10.33 -32.54 -0.30
N ALA A 25 9.29 -32.36 0.50
CA ALA A 25 8.03 -31.87 0.01
C ALA A 25 8.24 -30.47 -0.63
N PRO A 26 7.66 -30.18 -1.80
CA PRO A 26 7.73 -28.83 -2.37
C PRO A 26 7.16 -27.84 -1.38
N ALA A 27 7.89 -26.75 -1.11
CA ALA A 27 7.41 -25.67 -0.29
C ALA A 27 6.12 -25.09 -0.91
N PRO A 28 5.08 -24.75 -0.12
CA PRO A 28 3.92 -24.08 -0.64
C PRO A 28 4.38 -22.82 -1.37
N ALA A 29 3.92 -22.64 -2.62
CA ALA A 29 4.17 -21.44 -3.39
C ALA A 29 3.68 -20.23 -2.57
N ALA A 30 4.53 -19.21 -2.43
CA ALA A 30 4.11 -17.96 -1.81
C ALA A 30 2.88 -17.43 -2.57
N PRO A 31 1.86 -16.88 -1.87
CA PRO A 31 0.73 -16.28 -2.54
C PRO A 31 1.25 -15.21 -3.50
N VAL A 32 0.96 -15.36 -4.79
CA VAL A 32 1.16 -14.29 -5.76
C VAL A 32 0.24 -13.15 -5.34
N ASP A 33 0.78 -11.98 -5.18
CA ASP A 33 0.02 -10.77 -4.87
C ASP A 33 -0.82 -10.44 -6.11
N GLU A 34 -2.02 -11.00 -6.15
CA GLU A 34 -2.93 -10.83 -7.27
C GLU A 34 -3.49 -9.41 -7.19
N ALA A 35 -3.21 -8.60 -8.21
CA ALA A 35 -3.67 -7.23 -8.28
C ALA A 35 -5.19 -7.18 -8.06
N ALA A 36 -5.64 -6.32 -7.16
CA ALA A 36 -7.06 -6.17 -6.88
C ALA A 36 -7.80 -5.63 -8.11
N GLU A 37 -8.96 -6.17 -8.41
CA GLU A 37 -9.75 -5.79 -9.58
C GLU A 37 -11.10 -5.18 -9.20
N GLY A 38 -11.66 -4.41 -10.13
CA GLY A 38 -12.98 -3.83 -10.00
C GLY A 38 -13.68 -3.62 -11.33
N VAL A 39 -14.98 -3.40 -11.25
CA VAL A 39 -15.81 -3.03 -12.39
C VAL A 39 -16.48 -1.70 -12.12
N VAL A 40 -16.38 -0.77 -13.04
CA VAL A 40 -17.04 0.54 -12.98
C VAL A 40 -18.55 0.36 -13.02
N VAL A 41 -19.27 0.92 -12.04
CA VAL A 41 -20.75 0.87 -11.96
C VAL A 41 -21.41 2.24 -12.11
N ALA A 42 -20.64 3.27 -12.40
CA ALA A 42 -21.17 4.62 -12.69
C ALA A 42 -21.82 4.65 -14.06
N LYS A 43 -23.14 4.90 -14.15
CA LYS A 43 -23.92 4.88 -15.41
C LYS A 43 -23.39 5.83 -16.47
N GLY A 44 -22.89 7.01 -16.08
CA GLY A 44 -22.29 8.01 -16.97
C GLY A 44 -20.78 7.89 -17.17
N GLY A 45 -20.17 6.80 -16.68
CA GLY A 45 -18.72 6.67 -16.57
C GLY A 45 -18.21 7.17 -15.23
N LEU A 46 -16.99 6.77 -14.87
CA LEU A 46 -16.34 7.13 -13.62
C LEU A 46 -15.17 8.08 -13.90
N VAL A 47 -15.26 9.27 -13.35
CA VAL A 47 -14.20 10.26 -13.50
C VAL A 47 -13.02 9.87 -12.62
N GLY A 48 -11.85 9.76 -13.22
CA GLY A 48 -10.55 9.69 -12.57
C GLY A 48 -10.00 11.09 -12.37
N HIS A 49 -9.51 11.36 -11.19
CA HIS A 49 -8.95 12.63 -10.78
C HIS A 49 -7.45 12.51 -10.55
N VAL A 50 -6.72 13.60 -10.71
CA VAL A 50 -5.27 13.63 -10.39
C VAL A 50 -4.99 13.49 -8.89
N ARG A 51 -6.00 13.54 -8.03
CA ARG A 51 -5.94 13.40 -6.56
C ARG A 51 -7.24 12.80 -6.03
N PRO A 52 -7.26 12.20 -4.83
CA PRO A 52 -8.46 11.57 -4.25
C PRO A 52 -9.47 12.62 -3.72
N SER A 53 -9.92 13.49 -4.61
CA SER A 53 -10.86 14.57 -4.30
C SER A 53 -11.72 14.93 -5.52
N THR A 54 -13.01 15.12 -5.29
CA THR A 54 -13.95 15.63 -6.32
C THR A 54 -13.65 17.08 -6.74
N HIS A 55 -12.83 17.81 -5.98
CA HIS A 55 -12.37 19.16 -6.31
C HIS A 55 -11.05 19.17 -7.09
N ALA A 56 -10.45 18.00 -7.32
CA ALA A 56 -9.23 17.89 -8.10
C ALA A 56 -9.60 17.87 -9.61
N PRO A 57 -8.68 18.32 -10.48
CA PRO A 57 -8.87 18.21 -11.92
C PRO A 57 -9.17 16.77 -12.35
N ALA A 58 -10.09 16.62 -13.29
CA ALA A 58 -10.33 15.36 -13.98
C ALA A 58 -9.15 15.07 -14.91
N ASN A 59 -8.75 13.80 -14.98
CA ASN A 59 -7.65 13.35 -15.83
C ASN A 59 -8.14 12.33 -16.88
N TYR A 60 -9.06 11.44 -16.48
CA TYR A 60 -9.56 10.37 -17.33
C TYR A 60 -11.04 10.07 -17.01
N THR A 61 -11.77 9.44 -17.95
CA THR A 61 -13.11 8.94 -17.68
C THR A 61 -13.20 7.46 -18.05
N PHE A 62 -13.36 6.63 -17.05
CA PHE A 62 -13.53 5.18 -17.20
C PHE A 62 -14.95 4.87 -17.65
N PRO A 63 -15.14 4.12 -18.75
CA PRO A 63 -16.48 3.74 -19.21
C PRO A 63 -17.24 2.90 -18.18
N ASN A 64 -18.57 3.03 -18.18
CA ASN A 64 -19.42 2.14 -17.39
C ASN A 64 -19.17 0.68 -17.78
N ARG A 65 -19.10 -0.22 -16.81
CA ARG A 65 -18.82 -1.66 -16.95
C ARG A 65 -17.40 -2.00 -17.40
N SER A 66 -16.50 -1.02 -17.54
CA SER A 66 -15.08 -1.35 -17.77
C SER A 66 -14.48 -2.03 -16.54
N ALA A 67 -13.60 -3.00 -16.78
CA ALA A 67 -12.73 -3.54 -15.76
C ALA A 67 -11.61 -2.53 -15.45
N VAL A 68 -11.20 -2.47 -14.19
CA VAL A 68 -10.11 -1.62 -13.73
C VAL A 68 -9.25 -2.40 -12.74
N THR A 69 -7.94 -2.28 -12.88
CA THR A 69 -7.00 -2.79 -11.88
C THR A 69 -6.85 -1.74 -10.79
N LEU A 70 -7.04 -2.17 -9.56
CA LEU A 70 -7.00 -1.34 -8.37
C LEU A 70 -5.63 -1.50 -7.70
N ASP A 71 -4.80 -0.49 -7.79
CA ASP A 71 -3.45 -0.53 -7.23
C ASP A 71 -3.49 -0.47 -5.69
N CYS A 72 -4.06 0.58 -5.15
CA CYS A 72 -4.18 0.77 -3.70
C CYS A 72 -5.35 1.70 -3.34
N LYS A 73 -5.62 1.90 -2.04
CA LYS A 73 -6.71 2.75 -1.55
C LYS A 73 -6.23 3.79 -0.54
N VAL A 74 -6.91 4.95 -0.54
CA VAL A 74 -6.77 6.00 0.48
C VAL A 74 -8.13 6.55 0.88
N SER A 75 -8.16 7.38 1.93
CA SER A 75 -9.31 8.24 2.23
C SER A 75 -9.17 9.56 1.49
N GLY A 76 -10.26 10.02 0.86
CA GLY A 76 -10.36 11.30 0.17
C GLY A 76 -11.70 11.99 0.44
N THR A 77 -12.15 12.85 -0.48
CA THR A 77 -13.46 13.49 -0.42
C THR A 77 -14.56 12.44 -0.30
N VAL A 78 -15.52 12.67 0.62
CA VAL A 78 -16.66 11.78 0.80
C VAL A 78 -17.60 11.87 -0.40
N VAL A 79 -17.84 10.74 -1.07
CA VAL A 79 -18.75 10.63 -2.21
C VAL A 79 -19.91 9.71 -1.80
N HIS A 80 -21.10 10.28 -1.65
CA HIS A 80 -22.30 9.54 -1.19
C HIS A 80 -22.04 8.66 0.03
N GLY A 81 -21.40 9.22 1.06
CA GLY A 81 -21.09 8.55 2.31
C GLY A 81 -19.85 7.66 2.30
N ASN A 82 -19.20 7.48 1.16
CA ASN A 82 -17.98 6.68 1.04
C ASN A 82 -16.73 7.59 0.91
N PRO A 83 -15.81 7.58 1.89
CA PRO A 83 -14.56 8.34 1.82
C PRO A 83 -13.46 7.64 1.04
N ARG A 84 -13.65 6.37 0.63
CA ARG A 84 -12.61 5.56 0.00
C ARG A 84 -12.40 5.94 -1.45
N TRP A 85 -11.13 6.03 -1.85
CA TRP A 85 -10.69 6.24 -3.21
C TRP A 85 -9.68 5.16 -3.60
N TYR A 86 -9.73 4.72 -4.84
CA TYR A 86 -8.79 3.77 -5.41
C TYR A 86 -7.84 4.47 -6.38
N LEU A 87 -6.59 4.09 -6.36
CA LEU A 87 -5.63 4.42 -7.41
C LEU A 87 -5.80 3.41 -8.54
N VAL A 88 -5.93 3.92 -9.75
CA VAL A 88 -6.06 3.14 -11.00
C VAL A 88 -5.10 3.71 -12.01
N ILE A 89 -4.32 2.86 -12.67
CA ILE A 89 -3.45 3.27 -13.77
C ILE A 89 -4.20 3.09 -15.09
N ALA A 90 -4.29 4.16 -15.86
CA ALA A 90 -4.89 4.15 -17.19
C ALA A 90 -4.05 5.01 -18.14
N GLU A 91 -3.80 4.52 -19.36
CA GLU A 91 -2.96 5.20 -20.37
C GLU A 91 -1.57 5.59 -19.85
N GLY A 92 -1.06 4.90 -18.85
CA GLY A 92 0.20 5.21 -18.18
C GLY A 92 0.10 6.24 -17.06
N ASP A 93 -1.07 6.85 -16.85
CA ASP A 93 -1.30 7.88 -15.84
C ASP A 93 -2.01 7.33 -14.60
N ALA A 94 -1.62 7.86 -13.44
CA ALA A 94 -2.27 7.57 -12.16
C ALA A 94 -3.58 8.35 -12.03
N ASN A 95 -4.67 7.65 -11.78
CA ASN A 95 -6.01 8.19 -11.67
C ASN A 95 -6.65 7.79 -10.33
N TRP A 96 -7.13 8.76 -9.59
CA TRP A 96 -7.89 8.51 -8.38
C TRP A 96 -9.38 8.45 -8.69
N VAL A 97 -10.01 7.33 -8.38
CA VAL A 97 -11.44 7.10 -8.58
C VAL A 97 -12.15 6.87 -7.26
N SER A 98 -13.39 7.38 -7.13
CA SER A 98 -14.18 7.08 -5.94
C SER A 98 -14.60 5.61 -5.91
N ALA A 99 -14.24 4.92 -4.83
CA ALA A 99 -14.64 3.52 -4.59
C ALA A 99 -16.16 3.34 -4.50
N ARG A 100 -16.94 4.43 -4.33
CA ARG A 100 -18.42 4.41 -4.37
C ARG A 100 -18.96 3.84 -5.69
N TYR A 101 -18.22 4.03 -6.77
CA TYR A 101 -18.62 3.66 -8.12
C TYR A 101 -17.78 2.54 -8.74
N VAL A 102 -17.09 1.80 -7.89
CA VAL A 102 -16.37 0.58 -8.27
C VAL A 102 -16.93 -0.61 -7.50
N ARG A 103 -17.38 -1.62 -8.21
CA ARG A 103 -17.70 -2.92 -7.62
C ARG A 103 -16.44 -3.78 -7.67
N ASN A 104 -15.89 -4.10 -6.51
CA ASN A 104 -14.70 -4.95 -6.43
C ASN A 104 -14.99 -6.37 -6.97
N VAL A 105 -14.00 -6.94 -7.63
CA VAL A 105 -13.92 -8.35 -7.97
C VAL A 105 -12.88 -8.95 -7.01
N GLY A 106 -13.37 -9.70 -6.02
CA GLY A 106 -12.51 -10.16 -4.92
C GLY A 106 -12.31 -9.11 -3.81
N PRO A 107 -11.25 -9.22 -3.03
CA PRO A 107 -10.94 -8.31 -1.94
C PRO A 107 -10.63 -6.89 -2.44
N ALA A 108 -10.86 -5.89 -1.58
CA ALA A 108 -10.44 -4.52 -1.89
C ALA A 108 -8.91 -4.41 -1.84
N PRO A 109 -8.30 -3.54 -2.65
CA PRO A 109 -6.86 -3.34 -2.62
C PRO A 109 -6.39 -2.90 -1.22
N GLU A 110 -5.13 -3.16 -0.92
CA GLU A 110 -4.51 -2.70 0.31
C GLU A 110 -4.48 -1.17 0.37
N HIS A 111 -4.22 -0.63 1.54
CA HIS A 111 -3.95 0.79 1.65
C HIS A 111 -2.69 1.13 0.87
N CYS A 112 -2.70 2.28 0.17
CA CYS A 112 -1.50 2.81 -0.46
C CYS A 112 -0.45 2.94 0.63
N ASP A 113 0.33 1.89 0.80
CA ASP A 113 1.18 1.76 1.94
C ASP A 113 2.50 2.38 1.65
N PRO A 114 2.86 3.01 2.66
CA PRO A 114 4.20 3.32 2.99
C PRO A 114 4.92 2.16 3.69
N SER A 115 5.03 1.01 3.10
CA SER A 115 5.71 -0.13 3.74
C SER A 115 7.13 0.18 4.23
N ASP A 116 7.68 1.29 3.80
CA ASP A 116 9.04 1.69 4.12
C ASP A 116 9.19 3.11 4.62
N GLY A 117 8.18 3.68 5.19
CA GLY A 117 8.43 4.86 5.96
C GLY A 117 7.29 5.83 6.06
N THR A 118 6.64 5.78 7.17
CA THR A 118 6.02 6.97 7.70
C THR A 118 7.12 7.92 8.19
N PHE A 119 7.00 9.18 7.84
CA PHE A 119 7.93 10.22 8.27
C PHE A 119 7.39 10.90 9.52
N SER A 120 8.26 11.11 10.50
CA SER A 120 7.90 11.88 11.70
C SER A 120 7.59 13.32 11.33
N ALA A 121 6.49 13.82 11.83
CA ALA A 121 5.99 15.15 11.55
C ALA A 121 5.56 15.88 12.84
N LYS A 122 5.61 17.21 12.82
CA LYS A 122 5.17 18.06 13.93
C LYS A 122 4.45 19.28 13.38
N THR A 123 3.32 19.64 13.97
CA THR A 123 2.57 20.84 13.60
C THR A 123 3.26 22.12 14.12
N THR A 124 3.24 23.17 13.33
CA THR A 124 3.72 24.52 13.71
C THR A 124 2.57 25.42 14.18
N ALA A 125 1.32 25.03 13.91
CA ALA A 125 0.09 25.73 14.31
C ALA A 125 -1.01 24.72 14.62
N VAL A 126 -2.18 25.16 15.10
CA VAL A 126 -3.39 24.32 15.11
C VAL A 126 -3.74 23.99 13.66
N LEU A 127 -3.87 22.71 13.34
CA LEU A 127 -3.94 22.25 11.96
C LEU A 127 -5.16 21.35 11.73
N LYS A 128 -6.03 21.73 10.79
CA LYS A 128 -7.19 20.95 10.42
C LYS A 128 -6.76 19.66 9.72
N LYS A 129 -7.31 18.53 10.16
CA LYS A 129 -7.31 17.24 9.43
C LYS A 129 -8.48 17.25 8.46
N ARG A 130 -8.25 16.90 7.21
CA ARG A 130 -9.30 16.92 6.18
C ARG A 130 -9.49 15.53 5.57
N VAL A 131 -10.65 15.30 5.01
CA VAL A 131 -10.98 14.06 4.30
C VAL A 131 -10.36 13.99 2.90
N GLY A 132 -9.93 15.12 2.34
CA GLY A 132 -9.26 15.21 1.04
C GLY A 132 -8.19 16.31 1.04
N PRO A 133 -7.32 16.36 0.02
CA PRO A 133 -6.14 17.24 -0.04
C PRO A 133 -6.46 18.62 -0.61
N THR A 134 -7.59 19.23 -0.20
CA THR A 134 -7.92 20.61 -0.56
C THR A 134 -8.53 21.36 0.63
N THR A 135 -8.53 22.70 0.58
CA THR A 135 -9.20 23.52 1.60
C THR A 135 -10.72 23.43 1.51
N ALA A 136 -11.29 22.97 0.39
CA ALA A 136 -12.73 22.77 0.20
C ALA A 136 -13.20 21.45 0.86
N ASP A 137 -12.32 20.49 1.07
CA ASP A 137 -12.68 19.23 1.70
C ASP A 137 -13.04 19.42 3.18
N ALA A 138 -13.99 18.60 3.65
CA ALA A 138 -14.50 18.68 5.02
C ALA A 138 -13.40 18.44 6.07
N SER A 139 -13.51 19.15 7.18
CA SER A 139 -12.63 18.95 8.34
C SER A 139 -13.08 17.70 9.13
N ALA A 140 -12.15 16.82 9.43
CA ALA A 140 -12.31 15.62 10.25
C ALA A 140 -11.58 15.76 11.61
N GLY A 141 -11.53 16.95 12.14
CA GLY A 141 -10.86 17.27 13.41
C GLY A 141 -9.58 18.11 13.22
N THR A 142 -8.83 18.24 14.29
CA THR A 142 -7.62 19.07 14.33
C THR A 142 -6.46 18.37 15.02
N TYR A 143 -5.25 18.83 14.72
CA TYR A 143 -4.05 18.62 15.54
C TYR A 143 -3.77 19.92 16.32
N ALA A 144 -3.33 19.80 17.57
CA ALA A 144 -2.85 20.94 18.35
C ALA A 144 -1.50 21.44 17.81
N LYS A 145 -1.16 22.70 18.09
CA LYS A 145 0.18 23.24 17.81
C LYS A 145 1.24 22.41 18.56
N GLY A 146 2.31 22.04 17.87
CA GLY A 146 3.41 21.25 18.42
C GLY A 146 3.13 19.75 18.53
N GLN A 147 1.94 19.28 18.12
CA GLN A 147 1.61 17.87 18.15
C GLN A 147 2.47 17.08 17.17
N ARG A 148 3.00 15.94 17.62
CA ARG A 148 3.73 14.97 16.78
C ARG A 148 2.73 13.98 16.20
N PHE A 149 2.97 13.58 14.96
CA PHE A 149 2.21 12.57 14.24
C PHE A 149 3.10 12.00 13.12
N ARG A 150 2.57 11.08 12.33
CA ARG A 150 3.30 10.50 11.21
C ARG A 150 2.59 10.81 9.90
N VAL A 151 3.38 11.05 8.84
CA VAL A 151 2.90 11.24 7.47
C VAL A 151 3.43 10.14 6.58
N GLN A 152 2.65 9.77 5.60
CA GLN A 152 2.95 8.68 4.68
C GLN A 152 3.57 9.19 3.37
N CYS A 153 2.93 10.16 2.77
CA CYS A 153 3.33 10.73 1.49
C CYS A 153 2.73 12.12 1.31
N TYR A 154 3.06 12.80 0.22
CA TYR A 154 2.45 14.08 -0.11
C TYR A 154 1.83 14.08 -1.51
N THR A 155 0.90 15.02 -1.72
CA THR A 155 0.41 15.40 -3.04
C THR A 155 0.34 16.92 -3.14
N ASP A 156 0.38 17.45 -4.37
CA ASP A 156 0.27 18.89 -4.62
C ASP A 156 -1.12 19.22 -5.18
N SER A 157 -1.86 20.09 -4.50
CA SER A 157 -3.20 20.56 -4.87
C SER A 157 -3.34 22.05 -4.56
N GLY A 158 -2.81 22.89 -5.45
CA GLY A 158 -2.64 24.32 -5.20
C GLY A 158 -1.58 24.63 -4.15
N GLN A 159 -1.42 23.73 -3.21
CA GLN A 159 -0.35 23.66 -2.21
C GLN A 159 -0.06 22.20 -1.89
N ARG A 160 1.06 21.96 -1.18
CA ARG A 160 1.41 20.61 -0.73
C ARG A 160 0.53 20.16 0.42
N TRP A 161 0.10 18.89 0.35
CA TRP A 161 -0.67 18.20 1.38
C TRP A 161 0.00 16.90 1.76
N TYR A 162 0.04 16.60 3.05
CA TYR A 162 0.52 15.34 3.57
C TYR A 162 -0.65 14.42 3.92
N LEU A 163 -0.56 13.16 3.50
CA LEU A 163 -1.39 12.07 3.99
C LEU A 163 -0.83 11.60 5.33
N THR A 164 -1.66 11.54 6.36
CA THR A 164 -1.28 11.07 7.69
C THR A 164 -1.51 9.57 7.83
N GLU A 165 -0.87 8.94 8.81
CA GLU A 165 -1.08 7.53 9.19
C GLU A 165 -2.55 7.18 9.49
N THR A 166 -3.35 8.18 9.86
CA THR A 166 -4.79 8.02 10.13
C THR A 166 -5.65 8.28 8.89
N SER A 167 -5.06 8.25 7.70
CA SER A 167 -5.74 8.50 6.42
C SER A 167 -6.48 9.85 6.40
N ARG A 168 -5.82 10.89 6.86
CA ARG A 168 -6.30 12.28 6.80
C ARG A 168 -5.27 13.16 6.12
N TRP A 169 -5.75 14.19 5.47
CA TRP A 169 -4.91 15.15 4.77
C TRP A 169 -4.70 16.41 5.62
N VAL A 170 -3.47 16.88 5.63
CA VAL A 170 -3.07 18.10 6.32
C VAL A 170 -2.22 18.98 5.41
N SER A 171 -2.40 20.31 5.52
CA SER A 171 -1.57 21.25 4.76
C SER A 171 -0.12 21.17 5.21
N ALA A 172 0.79 20.90 4.30
CA ALA A 172 2.23 20.82 4.56
C ALA A 172 2.81 22.17 5.04
N ARG A 173 2.14 23.29 4.73
CA ARG A 173 2.55 24.64 5.15
C ARG A 173 2.73 24.77 6.68
N TYR A 174 1.99 23.97 7.44
CA TYR A 174 1.99 24.02 8.90
C TYR A 174 2.59 22.77 9.54
N VAL A 175 3.47 22.08 8.81
CA VAL A 175 4.09 20.83 9.23
C VAL A 175 5.59 20.88 8.98
N THR A 176 6.37 20.50 9.98
CA THR A 176 7.78 20.17 9.83
C THR A 176 7.93 18.64 9.83
N THR A 177 8.77 18.12 8.95
CA THR A 177 9.06 16.68 8.83
C THR A 177 10.53 16.41 9.16
N SER A 178 10.82 15.21 9.66
CA SER A 178 12.18 14.80 10.02
C SER A 178 13.07 14.53 8.80
N SER A 179 12.46 14.29 7.64
CA SER A 179 13.13 13.98 6.38
C SER A 179 12.23 14.34 5.19
N GLN A 180 12.76 14.21 3.99
CA GLN A 180 11.99 14.45 2.78
C GLN A 180 10.89 13.39 2.66
N VAL A 181 9.64 13.85 2.57
CA VAL A 181 8.47 12.99 2.35
C VAL A 181 8.36 12.69 0.86
N ARG A 182 8.00 11.45 0.51
CA ARG A 182 7.82 11.01 -0.89
C ARG A 182 6.48 11.45 -1.47
N TYR A 183 6.37 11.45 -2.79
CA TYR A 183 5.12 11.70 -3.50
C TYR A 183 4.19 10.48 -3.44
N CYS A 184 2.87 10.67 -3.31
CA CYS A 184 1.91 9.57 -3.11
C CYS A 184 1.67 8.70 -4.38
N SER A 185 2.03 9.16 -5.56
CA SER A 185 1.83 8.40 -6.82
C SER A 185 2.99 7.49 -7.20
N ASN A 186 4.06 7.46 -6.41
CA ASN A 186 5.23 6.60 -6.65
C ASN A 186 5.35 5.52 -5.58
N VAL A 187 4.23 4.95 -5.17
CA VAL A 187 4.18 3.83 -4.25
C VAL A 187 3.64 2.63 -4.98
#